data_32155a36167aa24ceecf83bff9d6a5bd
#
_entry.id   32155a36167aa24ceecf83bff9d6a5bd
#
_cell.length_a   1.000
_cell.length_b   1.000
_cell.length_c   1.000
_cell.angle_alpha   90.00
_cell.angle_beta   90.00
_cell.angle_gamma   90.00
#
_symmetry.space_group_name_H-M   'P 1'
#
loop_
_entity.id
_entity.type
_entity.pdbx_description
1 polymer ?
#
loop_
_entity_poly.entity_id
_entity_poly.type
_entity_poly.pdbx_seq_one_letter_code
_entity_poly.pdbx_strand_id
1 'polypeptide(L)'
;MPTPARAPITSPAAATVFTTVLTQGPVSRVDVSRRTGLSSAAVTKAARPFIEAGYLEELASEGRTAPGAGRPANPLAIRPDREYFVGVKITGDDLIGVVTDLRAHVRASAHHALQSHDVDHVVRALADLVGELLSGRTDDGTTNFRSRAYCLGVAVSGDVDRETGQVRYSPFLGWRDVPLAALIDEATGLKTTLENDVKALAVAEQWFGEGVGASSFALVTVGTGIGSALVVGGNLIGGAHGVAGEIGHVPVADGGPDCHCGGQGCVEAIASTEAILTRARSVADDPALTMDDAVVRARSGDEPLREVFARAGHAIGLGLAALVNLFGPERVVVSGEGVATYDLFEDQIRRTFAVQAFGSAARCGLLIRPLPFEQWARGAAAVAVQSIFVSDSL
;
A
#
# COMPACT_ATOMS: atom_id res chain seq x y z
N MET A 1 -14.13 -13.26 26.97
CA MET A 1 -12.84 -13.97 26.80
C MET A 1 -11.74 -12.97 27.12
N PRO A 2 -10.62 -13.34 27.77
CA PRO A 2 -9.52 -12.40 27.99
C PRO A 2 -8.99 -11.97 26.62
N THR A 3 -8.81 -10.66 26.45
CA THR A 3 -8.17 -10.07 25.28
C THR A 3 -6.80 -10.75 25.12
N PRO A 4 -6.44 -11.28 23.94
CA PRO A 4 -5.12 -11.88 23.75
C PRO A 4 -4.04 -10.86 24.12
N ALA A 5 -3.01 -11.32 24.84
CA ALA A 5 -1.91 -10.46 25.27
C ALA A 5 -1.30 -9.81 24.02
N ARG A 6 -1.29 -8.48 23.98
CA ARG A 6 -0.71 -7.69 22.88
C ARG A 6 0.78 -7.99 22.72
N ALA A 7 1.32 -7.74 21.53
CA ALA A 7 2.75 -7.90 21.28
C ALA A 7 3.56 -7.10 22.32
N PRO A 8 4.56 -7.70 22.97
CA PRO A 8 5.27 -7.08 24.10
C PRO A 8 6.32 -6.06 23.62
N ILE A 9 5.88 -5.01 22.92
CA ILE A 9 6.75 -3.93 22.44
C ILE A 9 6.95 -2.92 23.56
N THR A 10 7.98 -3.15 24.38
CA THR A 10 8.26 -2.36 25.59
C THR A 10 9.43 -1.39 25.44
N SER A 11 10.08 -1.37 24.27
CA SER A 11 11.25 -0.52 24.01
C SER A 11 11.53 -0.35 22.52
N PRO A 12 12.25 0.71 22.09
CA PRO A 12 12.68 0.85 20.70
C PRO A 12 13.47 -0.35 20.18
N ALA A 13 14.30 -0.97 21.01
CA ALA A 13 15.05 -2.17 20.64
C ALA A 13 14.12 -3.37 20.39
N ALA A 14 13.06 -3.53 21.20
CA ALA A 14 12.05 -4.57 20.98
C ALA A 14 11.30 -4.34 19.65
N ALA A 15 10.87 -3.11 19.38
CA ALA A 15 10.25 -2.74 18.12
C ALA A 15 11.17 -3.05 16.93
N THR A 16 12.43 -2.60 16.98
CA THR A 16 13.42 -2.83 15.91
C THR A 16 13.66 -4.31 15.63
N VAL A 17 13.85 -5.13 16.67
CA VAL A 17 14.06 -6.57 16.52
C VAL A 17 12.83 -7.23 15.92
N PHE A 18 11.64 -6.93 16.43
CA PHE A 18 10.41 -7.52 15.94
C PHE A 18 10.15 -7.13 14.48
N THR A 19 10.26 -5.83 14.12
CA THR A 19 10.09 -5.36 12.74
C THR A 19 11.10 -6.04 11.79
N THR A 20 12.37 -6.19 12.21
CA THR A 20 13.38 -6.84 11.37
C THR A 20 13.02 -8.30 11.09
N VAL A 21 12.55 -9.05 12.11
CA VAL A 21 12.12 -10.44 11.90
C VAL A 21 10.83 -10.51 11.10
N LEU A 22 9.89 -9.60 11.33
CA LEU A 22 8.61 -9.54 10.63
C LEU A 22 8.79 -9.32 9.12
N THR A 23 9.64 -8.35 8.75
CA THR A 23 9.81 -7.94 7.34
C THR A 23 10.85 -8.75 6.57
N GLN A 24 11.86 -9.29 7.28
CA GLN A 24 13.04 -9.91 6.65
C GLN A 24 13.34 -11.34 7.14
N GLY A 25 12.49 -11.88 8.03
CA GLY A 25 12.66 -13.24 8.54
C GLY A 25 12.27 -14.35 7.54
N PRO A 26 12.81 -15.56 7.77
CA PRO A 26 13.64 -15.99 8.91
C PRO A 26 15.03 -15.36 8.92
N VAL A 27 15.52 -14.94 10.09
CA VAL A 27 16.80 -14.24 10.21
C VAL A 27 17.53 -14.61 11.50
N SER A 28 18.86 -14.82 11.42
CA SER A 28 19.64 -15.15 12.61
C SER A 28 19.82 -13.93 13.53
N ARG A 29 20.01 -14.18 14.86
CA ARG A 29 20.29 -13.09 15.80
C ARG A 29 21.54 -12.27 15.44
N VAL A 30 22.51 -12.91 14.83
CA VAL A 30 23.75 -12.25 14.33
C VAL A 30 23.41 -11.30 13.19
N ASP A 31 22.56 -11.73 12.26
CA ASP A 31 22.15 -10.88 11.15
C ASP A 31 21.23 -9.73 11.62
N VAL A 32 20.33 -9.98 12.58
CA VAL A 32 19.56 -8.91 13.22
C VAL A 32 20.51 -7.89 13.87
N SER A 33 21.51 -8.36 14.65
CA SER A 33 22.52 -7.48 15.25
C SER A 33 23.26 -6.62 14.22
N ARG A 34 23.71 -7.24 13.11
CA ARG A 34 24.41 -6.54 12.02
C ARG A 34 23.53 -5.49 11.33
N ARG A 35 22.26 -5.81 11.06
CA ARG A 35 21.32 -4.93 10.35
C ARG A 35 20.84 -3.77 11.21
N THR A 36 20.69 -3.99 12.51
CA THR A 36 20.12 -3.00 13.43
C THR A 36 21.16 -2.20 14.22
N GLY A 37 22.42 -2.63 14.25
CA GLY A 37 23.46 -2.07 15.10
C GLY A 37 23.34 -2.44 16.59
N LEU A 38 22.33 -3.24 16.96
CA LEU A 38 22.16 -3.71 18.34
C LEU A 38 23.17 -4.80 18.68
N SER A 39 23.64 -4.86 19.93
CA SER A 39 24.49 -5.98 20.37
C SER A 39 23.71 -7.31 20.37
N SER A 40 24.41 -8.44 20.18
CA SER A 40 23.78 -9.78 20.22
C SER A 40 23.04 -10.05 21.54
N ALA A 41 23.54 -9.51 22.66
CA ALA A 41 22.87 -9.61 23.95
C ALA A 41 21.56 -8.81 23.97
N ALA A 42 21.55 -7.60 23.38
CA ALA A 42 20.35 -6.77 23.24
C ALA A 42 19.31 -7.44 22.35
N VAL A 43 19.70 -8.01 21.21
CA VAL A 43 18.80 -8.77 20.33
C VAL A 43 18.18 -9.95 21.06
N THR A 44 18.98 -10.74 21.78
CA THR A 44 18.49 -11.89 22.54
C THR A 44 17.49 -11.48 23.63
N LYS A 45 17.81 -10.42 24.39
CA LYS A 45 16.93 -9.86 25.41
C LYS A 45 15.62 -9.35 24.82
N ALA A 46 15.68 -8.65 23.68
CA ALA A 46 14.52 -8.08 23.00
C ALA A 46 13.62 -9.16 22.35
N ALA A 47 14.20 -10.24 21.79
CA ALA A 47 13.44 -11.30 21.14
C ALA A 47 12.69 -12.21 22.12
N ARG A 48 13.22 -12.40 23.34
CA ARG A 48 12.69 -13.36 24.32
C ARG A 48 11.21 -13.16 24.67
N PRO A 49 10.71 -11.94 24.98
CA PRO A 49 9.29 -11.74 25.29
C PRO A 49 8.37 -12.12 24.12
N PHE A 50 8.79 -11.89 22.87
CA PHE A 50 8.01 -12.27 21.70
C PHE A 50 7.95 -13.79 21.49
N ILE A 51 9.03 -14.51 21.82
CA ILE A 51 9.03 -15.98 21.79
C ILE A 51 8.09 -16.53 22.85
N GLU A 52 8.18 -16.00 24.08
CA GLU A 52 7.31 -16.38 25.21
C GLU A 52 5.83 -16.08 24.94
N ALA A 53 5.54 -14.96 24.24
CA ALA A 53 4.18 -14.58 23.84
C ALA A 53 3.69 -15.27 22.54
N GLY A 54 4.53 -16.06 21.87
CA GLY A 54 4.19 -16.84 20.69
C GLY A 54 4.12 -16.03 19.39
N TYR A 55 4.73 -14.85 19.32
CA TYR A 55 4.89 -14.09 18.08
C TYR A 55 6.09 -14.52 17.24
N LEU A 56 7.17 -14.92 17.92
CA LEU A 56 8.38 -15.44 17.29
C LEU A 56 8.61 -16.89 17.65
N GLU A 57 9.30 -17.60 16.78
CA GLU A 57 9.80 -18.94 17.02
C GLU A 57 11.26 -19.07 16.57
N GLU A 58 11.96 -20.03 17.14
CA GLU A 58 13.30 -20.41 16.72
C GLU A 58 13.19 -21.63 15.79
N LEU A 59 13.56 -21.45 14.53
CA LEU A 59 13.61 -22.56 13.60
C LEU A 59 14.82 -23.44 13.89
N ALA A 60 14.63 -24.78 13.81
CA ALA A 60 15.76 -25.71 13.86
C ALA A 60 16.71 -25.42 12.71
N SER A 61 18.00 -25.23 12.99
CA SER A 61 19.00 -25.13 11.94
C SER A 61 19.16 -26.50 11.30
N GLU A 62 18.82 -26.64 10.02
CA GLU A 62 19.20 -27.82 9.24
C GLU A 62 20.72 -27.88 9.19
N GLY A 63 21.26 -28.86 9.92
CA GLY A 63 22.67 -28.97 10.19
C GLY A 63 23.55 -29.14 8.95
N ARG A 64 24.28 -28.08 8.60
CA ARG A 64 25.55 -28.22 7.90
C ARG A 64 26.65 -28.20 8.96
N THR A 65 27.00 -29.37 9.46
CA THR A 65 28.21 -29.57 10.27
C THR A 65 29.43 -29.57 9.36
N ALA A 66 29.93 -28.39 9.01
CA ALA A 66 31.30 -28.28 8.54
C ALA A 66 32.23 -28.32 9.78
N PRO A 67 33.32 -29.12 9.78
CA PRO A 67 34.27 -29.13 10.90
C PRO A 67 34.83 -27.72 11.13
N GLY A 68 34.65 -27.14 12.32
CA GLY A 68 35.11 -25.81 12.69
C GLY A 68 34.07 -24.68 12.61
N ALA A 69 32.86 -24.92 12.15
CA ALA A 69 31.77 -23.96 12.26
C ALA A 69 31.21 -23.94 13.68
N GLY A 70 31.11 -22.78 14.31
CA GLY A 70 30.45 -22.60 15.61
C GLY A 70 29.01 -23.13 15.58
N ARG A 71 28.39 -23.31 16.77
CA ARG A 71 27.02 -23.82 16.88
C ARG A 71 26.08 -23.07 15.92
N PRO A 72 25.34 -23.78 15.05
CA PRO A 72 24.40 -23.16 14.12
C PRO A 72 23.44 -22.27 14.90
N ALA A 73 23.36 -20.99 14.51
CA ALA A 73 22.42 -20.07 15.14
C ALA A 73 21.02 -20.36 14.62
N ASN A 74 20.09 -20.75 15.49
CA ASN A 74 18.68 -20.93 15.13
C ASN A 74 18.09 -19.60 14.64
N PRO A 75 17.58 -19.52 13.40
CA PRO A 75 16.94 -18.32 12.91
C PRO A 75 15.65 -18.01 13.67
N LEU A 76 15.40 -16.73 13.87
CA LEU A 76 14.10 -16.24 14.36
C LEU A 76 13.14 -16.12 13.18
N ALA A 77 11.93 -16.62 13.34
CA ALA A 77 10.84 -16.50 12.40
C ALA A 77 9.58 -15.95 13.10
N ILE A 78 8.75 -15.27 12.33
CA ILE A 78 7.40 -14.87 12.76
C ILE A 78 6.49 -16.10 12.76
N ARG A 79 5.58 -16.19 13.73
CA ARG A 79 4.38 -17.02 13.66
C ARG A 79 3.25 -16.21 13.01
N PRO A 80 2.99 -16.38 11.72
CA PRO A 80 2.10 -15.48 10.98
C PRO A 80 0.66 -15.52 11.52
N ASP A 81 0.21 -16.69 11.91
CA ASP A 81 -1.15 -16.98 12.37
C ASP A 81 -1.45 -16.61 13.83
N ARG A 82 -0.49 -15.94 14.51
CA ARG A 82 -0.67 -15.53 15.92
C ARG A 82 -1.84 -14.57 16.07
N GLU A 83 -2.01 -13.66 15.12
CA GLU A 83 -3.08 -12.67 15.04
C GLU A 83 -3.47 -12.43 13.59
N TYR A 84 -4.69 -11.95 13.40
CA TYR A 84 -5.22 -11.58 12.11
C TYR A 84 -5.60 -10.11 12.08
N PHE A 85 -5.54 -9.52 10.90
CA PHE A 85 -5.83 -8.11 10.64
C PHE A 85 -6.86 -8.04 9.52
N VAL A 86 -7.84 -7.18 9.69
CA VAL A 86 -8.78 -6.89 8.62
C VAL A 86 -8.30 -5.66 7.88
N GLY A 87 -8.33 -5.70 6.57
CA GLY A 87 -8.11 -4.53 5.71
C GLY A 87 -9.31 -4.29 4.83
N VAL A 88 -9.78 -3.06 4.74
CA VAL A 88 -10.86 -2.68 3.84
C VAL A 88 -10.45 -1.48 3.00
N LYS A 89 -10.60 -1.60 1.69
CA LYS A 89 -10.53 -0.48 0.74
C LYS A 89 -11.95 -0.03 0.43
N ILE A 90 -12.20 1.27 0.58
CA ILE A 90 -13.43 1.92 0.12
C ILE A 90 -13.12 2.59 -1.22
N THR A 91 -13.86 2.21 -2.28
CA THR A 91 -13.86 2.89 -3.58
C THR A 91 -15.15 3.69 -3.76
N GLY A 92 -15.36 4.31 -4.93
CA GLY A 92 -16.64 4.94 -5.28
C GLY A 92 -17.77 3.93 -5.40
N ASP A 93 -17.48 2.71 -5.87
CA ASP A 93 -18.51 1.73 -6.25
C ASP A 93 -18.50 0.48 -5.37
N ASP A 94 -17.43 0.26 -4.57
CA ASP A 94 -17.19 -1.02 -3.92
C ASP A 94 -16.52 -0.90 -2.55
N LEU A 95 -16.77 -1.91 -1.71
CA LEU A 95 -15.95 -2.26 -0.55
C LEU A 95 -15.19 -3.55 -0.84
N ILE A 96 -13.88 -3.51 -0.73
CA ILE A 96 -13.02 -4.67 -0.90
C ILE A 96 -12.38 -4.98 0.46
N GLY A 97 -12.65 -6.15 0.99
CA GLY A 97 -12.16 -6.56 2.29
C GLY A 97 -11.26 -7.78 2.24
N VAL A 98 -10.27 -7.82 3.12
CA VAL A 98 -9.40 -8.99 3.32
C VAL A 98 -9.17 -9.24 4.80
N VAL A 99 -8.96 -10.51 5.14
CA VAL A 99 -8.29 -10.90 6.39
C VAL A 99 -6.87 -11.30 6.04
N THR A 100 -5.91 -10.77 6.78
CA THR A 100 -4.50 -11.13 6.63
C THR A 100 -3.90 -11.66 7.92
N ASP A 101 -2.83 -12.42 7.80
CA ASP A 101 -1.96 -12.75 8.91
C ASP A 101 -0.98 -11.61 9.23
N LEU A 102 -0.09 -11.80 10.21
CA LEU A 102 0.95 -10.84 10.60
C LEU A 102 1.91 -10.45 9.45
N ARG A 103 2.06 -11.28 8.43
CA ARG A 103 2.90 -11.00 7.25
C ARG A 103 2.10 -10.42 6.09
N ALA A 104 0.89 -9.97 6.36
CA ALA A 104 -0.04 -9.48 5.35
C ALA A 104 -0.31 -10.48 4.20
N HIS A 105 -0.21 -11.80 4.46
CA HIS A 105 -0.72 -12.79 3.51
C HIS A 105 -2.23 -12.85 3.62
N VAL A 106 -2.91 -12.71 2.49
CA VAL A 106 -4.39 -12.78 2.43
C VAL A 106 -4.85 -14.20 2.76
N ARG A 107 -5.75 -14.32 3.73
CA ARG A 107 -6.35 -15.58 4.22
C ARG A 107 -7.82 -15.70 3.82
N ALA A 108 -8.49 -14.58 3.67
CA ALA A 108 -9.86 -14.49 3.16
C ALA A 108 -10.05 -13.14 2.47
N SER A 109 -10.94 -13.10 1.49
CA SER A 109 -11.36 -11.87 0.83
C SER A 109 -12.87 -11.88 0.60
N ALA A 110 -13.46 -10.69 0.61
CA ALA A 110 -14.86 -10.47 0.28
C ALA A 110 -15.02 -9.11 -0.42
N HIS A 111 -16.10 -8.97 -1.20
CA HIS A 111 -16.35 -7.81 -2.02
C HIS A 111 -17.83 -7.47 -2.00
N HIS A 112 -18.17 -6.24 -1.64
CA HIS A 112 -19.55 -5.73 -1.62
C HIS A 112 -19.65 -4.48 -2.49
N ALA A 113 -20.61 -4.46 -3.41
CA ALA A 113 -20.90 -3.26 -4.18
C ALA A 113 -21.59 -2.21 -3.29
N LEU A 114 -21.16 -0.96 -3.42
CA LEU A 114 -21.79 0.19 -2.76
C LEU A 114 -22.97 0.71 -3.59
N GLN A 115 -24.11 0.90 -2.91
CA GLN A 115 -25.31 1.45 -3.54
C GLN A 115 -25.49 2.95 -3.26
N SER A 116 -24.71 3.49 -2.33
CA SER A 116 -24.79 4.88 -1.90
C SER A 116 -23.47 5.31 -1.23
N HIS A 117 -23.11 6.58 -1.36
CA HIS A 117 -22.00 7.21 -0.67
C HIS A 117 -22.41 7.87 0.68
N ASP A 118 -23.68 7.69 1.09
CA ASP A 118 -24.09 8.12 2.42
C ASP A 118 -23.23 7.45 3.49
N VAL A 119 -22.72 8.24 4.44
CA VAL A 119 -21.73 7.78 5.43
C VAL A 119 -22.28 6.62 6.25
N ASP A 120 -23.55 6.73 6.72
CA ASP A 120 -24.16 5.69 7.55
C ASP A 120 -24.39 4.41 6.74
N HIS A 121 -24.70 4.56 5.44
CA HIS A 121 -24.82 3.41 4.54
C HIS A 121 -23.49 2.68 4.38
N VAL A 122 -22.43 3.42 4.08
CA VAL A 122 -21.09 2.85 3.88
C VAL A 122 -20.57 2.19 5.16
N VAL A 123 -20.76 2.82 6.32
CA VAL A 123 -20.34 2.26 7.62
C VAL A 123 -21.07 0.95 7.92
N ARG A 124 -22.39 0.87 7.67
CA ARG A 124 -23.16 -0.39 7.84
C ARG A 124 -22.67 -1.47 6.87
N ALA A 125 -22.54 -1.15 5.58
CA ALA A 125 -22.07 -2.11 4.58
C ALA A 125 -20.64 -2.62 4.91
N LEU A 126 -19.78 -1.74 5.42
CA LEU A 126 -18.44 -2.11 5.87
C LEU A 126 -18.49 -3.04 7.11
N ALA A 127 -19.37 -2.76 8.07
CA ALA A 127 -19.53 -3.61 9.25
C ALA A 127 -20.04 -5.01 8.87
N ASP A 128 -20.96 -5.11 7.91
CA ASP A 128 -21.46 -6.37 7.37
C ASP A 128 -20.34 -7.15 6.68
N LEU A 129 -19.55 -6.51 5.81
CA LEU A 129 -18.39 -7.10 5.16
C LEU A 129 -17.36 -7.62 6.17
N VAL A 130 -17.03 -6.83 7.21
CA VAL A 130 -16.12 -7.24 8.29
C VAL A 130 -16.71 -8.41 9.07
N GLY A 131 -18.00 -8.40 9.34
CA GLY A 131 -18.73 -9.49 9.98
C GLY A 131 -18.63 -10.81 9.21
N GLU A 132 -18.82 -10.75 7.90
CA GLU A 132 -18.66 -11.89 6.98
C GLU A 132 -17.25 -12.44 7.02
N LEU A 133 -16.25 -11.59 6.79
CA LEU A 133 -14.83 -11.97 6.79
C LEU A 133 -14.40 -12.64 8.10
N LEU A 134 -14.82 -12.07 9.24
CA LEU A 134 -14.46 -12.59 10.55
C LEU A 134 -15.19 -13.88 10.94
N SER A 135 -16.27 -14.23 10.26
CA SER A 135 -16.97 -15.52 10.43
C SER A 135 -16.21 -16.69 9.79
N GLY A 136 -15.32 -16.39 8.83
CA GLY A 136 -14.44 -17.37 8.19
C GLY A 136 -13.54 -18.10 9.20
N ARG A 137 -13.10 -19.31 8.81
CA ARG A 137 -12.27 -20.14 9.67
C ARG A 137 -10.78 -19.91 9.43
N THR A 138 -10.01 -20.04 10.49
CA THR A 138 -8.53 -20.10 10.42
C THR A 138 -8.08 -21.30 9.61
N ASP A 139 -6.86 -21.27 9.07
CA ASP A 139 -6.32 -22.33 8.20
C ASP A 139 -6.30 -23.72 8.87
N ASP A 140 -6.11 -23.76 10.19
CA ASP A 140 -6.17 -24.99 11.01
C ASP A 140 -7.61 -25.48 11.26
N GLY A 141 -8.62 -24.69 10.83
CA GLY A 141 -10.03 -24.99 11.01
C GLY A 141 -10.54 -25.02 12.45
N THR A 142 -9.69 -24.69 13.41
CA THR A 142 -10.01 -24.81 14.86
C THR A 142 -10.87 -23.68 15.38
N THR A 143 -10.69 -22.46 14.84
CA THR A 143 -11.40 -21.25 15.29
C THR A 143 -11.85 -20.41 14.09
N ASN A 144 -12.59 -19.33 14.34
CA ASN A 144 -12.86 -18.31 13.35
C ASN A 144 -11.85 -17.16 13.50
N PHE A 145 -11.72 -16.32 12.46
CA PHE A 145 -10.81 -15.18 12.48
C PHE A 145 -11.12 -14.19 13.59
N ARG A 146 -12.41 -14.03 13.95
CA ARG A 146 -12.86 -13.12 15.02
C ARG A 146 -12.16 -13.36 16.37
N SER A 147 -11.85 -14.60 16.69
CA SER A 147 -11.20 -14.93 17.96
C SER A 147 -9.76 -14.44 18.09
N ARG A 148 -9.11 -14.12 16.94
CA ARG A 148 -7.72 -13.63 16.86
C ARG A 148 -7.61 -12.31 16.07
N ALA A 149 -8.74 -11.66 15.75
CA ALA A 149 -8.74 -10.36 15.09
C ALA A 149 -8.16 -9.30 16.04
N TYR A 150 -7.14 -8.59 15.56
CA TYR A 150 -6.46 -7.56 16.36
C TYR A 150 -7.08 -6.18 16.15
N CYS A 151 -7.14 -5.72 14.91
CA CYS A 151 -7.67 -4.42 14.53
C CYS A 151 -8.02 -4.38 13.03
N LEU A 152 -8.61 -3.28 12.63
CA LEU A 152 -9.08 -3.01 11.27
C LEU A 152 -8.29 -1.85 10.68
N GLY A 153 -7.74 -2.02 9.48
CA GLY A 153 -7.23 -0.95 8.65
C GLY A 153 -8.24 -0.59 7.57
N VAL A 154 -8.44 0.70 7.36
CA VAL A 154 -9.32 1.19 6.29
C VAL A 154 -8.55 2.16 5.40
N ALA A 155 -8.59 1.91 4.09
CA ALA A 155 -7.97 2.75 3.08
C ALA A 155 -9.05 3.44 2.23
N VAL A 156 -8.93 4.76 2.10
CA VAL A 156 -9.84 5.57 1.29
C VAL A 156 -9.06 6.60 0.46
N SER A 157 -9.53 6.88 -0.75
CA SER A 157 -8.90 7.90 -1.60
C SER A 157 -9.22 9.30 -1.10
N GLY A 158 -8.23 10.18 -1.10
CA GLY A 158 -8.36 11.59 -0.71
C GLY A 158 -7.47 12.01 0.46
N ASP A 159 -7.81 13.14 1.07
CA ASP A 159 -7.13 13.71 2.23
C ASP A 159 -7.61 13.05 3.52
N VAL A 160 -6.74 12.27 4.12
CA VAL A 160 -7.00 11.47 5.32
C VAL A 160 -6.09 11.93 6.45
N ASP A 161 -6.69 12.24 7.58
CA ASP A 161 -5.99 12.47 8.83
C ASP A 161 -5.89 11.16 9.63
N ARG A 162 -4.73 10.52 9.55
CA ARG A 162 -4.47 9.27 10.26
C ARG A 162 -4.50 9.43 11.78
N GLU A 163 -4.09 10.57 12.31
CA GLU A 163 -4.00 10.79 13.76
C GLU A 163 -5.38 10.91 14.38
N THR A 164 -6.28 11.65 13.73
CA THR A 164 -7.64 11.86 14.21
C THR A 164 -8.63 10.80 13.70
N GLY A 165 -8.25 10.01 12.69
CA GLY A 165 -9.14 9.05 12.05
C GLY A 165 -10.25 9.71 11.22
N GLN A 166 -9.99 10.89 10.67
CA GLN A 166 -10.94 11.67 9.90
C GLN A 166 -10.61 11.67 8.40
N VAL A 167 -11.64 11.55 7.56
CA VAL A 167 -11.56 11.88 6.13
C VAL A 167 -11.87 13.36 5.99
N ARG A 168 -10.84 14.19 5.76
CA ARG A 168 -11.04 15.65 5.55
C ARG A 168 -11.72 15.91 4.23
N TYR A 169 -11.33 15.16 3.18
CA TYR A 169 -11.93 15.25 1.87
C TYR A 169 -11.72 13.99 1.05
N SER A 170 -12.79 13.47 0.46
CA SER A 170 -12.73 12.39 -0.54
C SER A 170 -13.54 12.79 -1.77
N PRO A 171 -12.91 13.05 -2.93
CA PRO A 171 -13.60 13.48 -4.14
C PRO A 171 -14.53 12.40 -4.69
N PHE A 172 -14.13 11.14 -4.64
CA PHE A 172 -14.90 10.01 -5.19
C PHE A 172 -16.15 9.66 -4.37
N LEU A 173 -16.14 9.96 -3.06
CA LEU A 173 -17.27 9.73 -2.17
C LEU A 173 -18.08 11.00 -1.89
N GLY A 174 -17.56 12.16 -2.27
CA GLY A 174 -18.18 13.45 -1.95
C GLY A 174 -18.13 13.81 -0.47
N TRP A 175 -17.25 13.17 0.30
CA TRP A 175 -17.16 13.36 1.75
C TRP A 175 -16.32 14.57 2.15
N ARG A 176 -16.72 15.20 3.25
CA ARG A 176 -15.95 16.25 3.93
C ARG A 176 -16.07 16.09 5.43
N ASP A 177 -14.93 16.17 6.12
CA ASP A 177 -14.81 16.17 7.59
C ASP A 177 -15.55 14.99 8.28
N VAL A 178 -15.45 13.78 7.72
CA VAL A 178 -16.11 12.58 8.24
C VAL A 178 -15.24 11.90 9.28
N PRO A 179 -15.67 11.72 10.55
CA PRO A 179 -14.92 11.03 11.60
C PRO A 179 -15.02 9.50 11.43
N LEU A 180 -14.53 9.01 10.28
CA LEU A 180 -14.81 7.67 9.78
C LEU A 180 -14.31 6.57 10.71
N ALA A 181 -13.12 6.70 11.30
CA ALA A 181 -12.57 5.68 12.17
C ALA A 181 -13.44 5.46 13.42
N ALA A 182 -13.94 6.54 14.04
CA ALA A 182 -14.80 6.45 15.21
C ALA A 182 -16.14 5.76 14.90
N LEU A 183 -16.73 6.09 13.74
CA LEU A 183 -17.98 5.46 13.28
C LEU A 183 -17.81 3.97 13.02
N ILE A 184 -16.68 3.57 12.44
CA ILE A 184 -16.38 2.16 12.18
C ILE A 184 -16.04 1.42 13.47
N ASP A 185 -15.28 2.03 14.40
CA ASP A 185 -15.00 1.46 15.73
C ASP A 185 -16.32 1.09 16.44
N GLU A 186 -17.31 2.00 16.43
CA GLU A 186 -18.62 1.78 17.03
C GLU A 186 -19.40 0.65 16.33
N ALA A 187 -19.39 0.62 15.00
CA ALA A 187 -20.14 -0.34 14.22
C ALA A 187 -19.56 -1.76 14.26
N THR A 188 -18.24 -1.90 14.33
CA THR A 188 -17.55 -3.21 14.22
C THR A 188 -17.07 -3.76 15.56
N GLY A 189 -16.84 -2.90 16.54
CA GLY A 189 -16.19 -3.23 17.81
C GLY A 189 -14.67 -3.49 17.67
N LEU A 190 -14.08 -3.19 16.52
CA LEU A 190 -12.64 -3.27 16.28
C LEU A 190 -12.03 -1.88 16.26
N LYS A 191 -10.84 -1.74 16.82
CA LYS A 191 -10.06 -0.51 16.67
C LYS A 191 -9.66 -0.30 15.20
N THR A 192 -10.00 0.85 14.66
CA THR A 192 -9.76 1.19 13.25
C THR A 192 -8.57 2.13 13.10
N THR A 193 -7.70 1.84 12.15
CA THR A 193 -6.68 2.76 11.64
C THR A 193 -7.05 3.17 10.23
N LEU A 194 -7.12 4.48 9.98
CA LEU A 194 -7.47 5.04 8.68
C LEU A 194 -6.23 5.54 7.96
N GLU A 195 -6.15 5.33 6.64
CA GLU A 195 -5.05 5.83 5.81
C GLU A 195 -5.52 6.15 4.39
N ASN A 196 -4.80 7.05 3.71
CA ASN A 196 -4.94 7.21 2.27
C ASN A 196 -4.52 5.90 1.56
N ASP A 197 -5.21 5.53 0.51
CA ASP A 197 -5.06 4.24 -0.17
C ASP A 197 -3.68 4.01 -0.81
N VAL A 198 -3.12 5.03 -1.47
CA VAL A 198 -1.77 4.95 -2.06
C VAL A 198 -0.71 4.81 -0.96
N LYS A 199 -0.89 5.53 0.15
CA LYS A 199 -0.01 5.43 1.32
C LYS A 199 -0.12 4.08 2.00
N ALA A 200 -1.33 3.54 2.15
CA ALA A 200 -1.56 2.21 2.67
C ALA A 200 -0.89 1.13 1.81
N LEU A 201 -0.99 1.26 0.49
CA LEU A 201 -0.30 0.36 -0.44
C LEU A 201 1.22 0.48 -0.32
N ALA A 202 1.76 1.70 -0.17
CA ALA A 202 3.19 1.90 0.04
C ALA A 202 3.69 1.27 1.35
N VAL A 203 2.88 1.24 2.40
CA VAL A 203 3.19 0.51 3.65
C VAL A 203 3.31 -0.99 3.38
N ALA A 204 2.39 -1.57 2.60
CA ALA A 204 2.48 -2.99 2.23
C ALA A 204 3.75 -3.28 1.41
N GLU A 205 4.08 -2.43 0.45
CA GLU A 205 5.30 -2.57 -0.36
C GLU A 205 6.57 -2.40 0.49
N GLN A 206 6.59 -1.45 1.42
CA GLN A 206 7.72 -1.21 2.32
C GLN A 206 8.01 -2.41 3.22
N TRP A 207 6.99 -3.06 3.73
CA TRP A 207 7.14 -4.10 4.74
C TRP A 207 7.17 -5.51 4.17
N PHE A 208 6.46 -5.75 3.06
CA PHE A 208 6.18 -7.09 2.54
C PHE A 208 6.34 -7.22 1.02
N GLY A 209 6.83 -6.17 0.34
CA GLY A 209 6.95 -6.12 -1.12
C GLY A 209 8.29 -5.58 -1.61
N GLU A 210 8.24 -4.83 -2.68
CA GLU A 210 9.42 -4.32 -3.40
C GLU A 210 10.20 -3.24 -2.63
N GLY A 211 9.62 -2.67 -1.57
CA GLY A 211 10.27 -1.70 -0.68
C GLY A 211 11.13 -2.34 0.41
N VAL A 212 11.08 -3.67 0.59
CA VAL A 212 11.84 -4.36 1.64
C VAL A 212 13.34 -4.15 1.44
N GLY A 213 14.01 -3.63 2.48
CA GLY A 213 15.44 -3.37 2.48
C GLY A 213 15.87 -2.09 1.78
N ALA A 214 14.98 -1.35 1.13
CA ALA A 214 15.28 -0.01 0.61
C ALA A 214 15.19 1.03 1.72
N SER A 215 16.15 1.95 1.80
CA SER A 215 16.08 3.09 2.70
C SER A 215 15.17 4.18 2.17
N SER A 216 15.00 4.24 0.85
CA SER A 216 14.07 5.15 0.19
C SER A 216 13.47 4.52 -1.06
N PHE A 217 12.17 4.64 -1.23
CA PHE A 217 11.47 4.29 -2.47
C PHE A 217 10.23 5.14 -2.66
N ALA A 218 9.72 5.17 -3.87
CA ALA A 218 8.43 5.76 -4.17
C ALA A 218 7.49 4.69 -4.75
N LEU A 219 6.24 4.74 -4.36
CA LEU A 219 5.15 4.04 -5.03
C LEU A 219 4.39 5.06 -5.86
N VAL A 220 4.09 4.75 -7.10
CA VAL A 220 3.24 5.56 -7.99
C VAL A 220 2.13 4.67 -8.50
N THR A 221 0.89 5.10 -8.35
CA THR A 221 -0.28 4.40 -8.85
C THR A 221 -0.82 5.11 -10.09
N VAL A 222 -1.15 4.32 -11.11
CA VAL A 222 -1.75 4.77 -12.38
C VAL A 222 -3.06 4.01 -12.57
N GLY A 223 -4.15 4.76 -12.74
CA GLY A 223 -5.46 4.18 -12.89
C GLY A 223 -6.56 5.25 -12.95
N THR A 224 -7.64 5.07 -12.21
CA THR A 224 -8.73 6.05 -12.06
C THR A 224 -8.19 7.40 -11.61
N GLY A 225 -7.22 7.40 -10.68
CA GLY A 225 -6.40 8.55 -10.31
C GLY A 225 -4.91 8.27 -10.51
N ILE A 226 -4.10 9.31 -10.35
CA ILE A 226 -2.63 9.23 -10.34
C ILE A 226 -2.14 9.70 -8.98
N GLY A 227 -1.66 8.78 -8.16
CA GLY A 227 -1.16 9.09 -6.83
C GLY A 227 0.28 8.65 -6.62
N SER A 228 0.93 9.17 -5.59
CA SER A 228 2.19 8.59 -5.12
C SER A 228 2.33 8.63 -3.61
N ALA A 229 3.17 7.76 -3.09
CA ALA A 229 3.59 7.77 -1.71
C ALA A 229 5.11 7.60 -1.65
N LEU A 230 5.72 8.31 -0.72
CA LEU A 230 7.17 8.42 -0.61
C LEU A 230 7.63 7.83 0.71
N VAL A 231 8.65 6.99 0.66
CA VAL A 231 9.35 6.47 1.84
C VAL A 231 10.78 6.98 1.80
N VAL A 232 11.20 7.65 2.86
CA VAL A 232 12.54 8.21 3.01
C VAL A 232 13.08 7.87 4.40
N GLY A 233 14.28 7.30 4.46
CA GLY A 233 14.87 6.83 5.72
C GLY A 233 14.01 5.77 6.42
N GLY A 234 13.27 4.97 5.64
CA GLY A 234 12.37 3.95 6.18
C GLY A 234 11.04 4.49 6.72
N ASN A 235 10.75 5.79 6.57
CA ASN A 235 9.52 6.40 7.04
C ASN A 235 8.65 6.87 5.87
N LEU A 236 7.36 6.60 5.95
CA LEU A 236 6.37 7.16 5.03
C LEU A 236 6.28 8.67 5.24
N ILE A 237 6.35 9.43 4.16
CA ILE A 237 6.29 10.90 4.20
C ILE A 237 4.82 11.33 4.13
N GLY A 238 4.31 11.85 5.22
CA GLY A 238 2.97 12.45 5.28
C GLY A 238 2.94 13.92 4.84
N GLY A 239 4.04 14.65 5.07
CA GLY A 239 4.06 16.10 4.95
C GLY A 239 3.35 16.79 6.14
N ALA A 240 3.45 18.10 6.22
CA ALA A 240 2.87 18.88 7.32
C ALA A 240 1.32 18.84 7.36
N HIS A 241 0.69 18.53 6.25
CA HIS A 241 -0.76 18.52 6.11
C HIS A 241 -1.32 17.14 5.70
N GLY A 242 -0.51 16.10 5.73
CA GLY A 242 -0.95 14.75 5.38
C GLY A 242 -1.01 14.44 3.88
N VAL A 243 -0.76 15.41 2.98
CA VAL A 243 -0.96 15.30 1.53
C VAL A 243 0.34 15.27 0.73
N ALA A 244 1.46 14.83 1.31
CA ALA A 244 2.70 14.67 0.54
C ALA A 244 2.56 13.55 -0.50
N GLY A 245 3.12 13.76 -1.69
CA GLY A 245 3.13 12.76 -2.74
C GLY A 245 2.06 12.94 -3.83
N GLU A 246 1.37 14.06 -3.89
CA GLU A 246 0.30 14.36 -4.87
C GLU A 246 0.86 14.60 -6.28
N ILE A 247 1.59 13.60 -6.82
CA ILE A 247 2.24 13.66 -8.16
C ILE A 247 1.24 13.86 -9.30
N GLY A 248 0.02 13.33 -9.13
CA GLY A 248 -1.05 13.47 -10.11
C GLY A 248 -1.44 14.92 -10.36
N HIS A 249 -1.19 15.80 -9.39
CA HIS A 249 -1.54 17.22 -9.47
C HIS A 249 -0.35 18.13 -9.82
N VAL A 250 0.80 17.55 -10.21
CA VAL A 250 1.91 18.32 -10.78
C VAL A 250 1.54 18.73 -12.21
N PRO A 251 1.55 20.04 -12.53
CA PRO A 251 1.29 20.51 -13.89
C PRO A 251 2.47 20.16 -14.80
N VAL A 252 2.19 19.49 -15.91
CA VAL A 252 3.17 19.01 -16.91
C VAL A 252 2.87 19.49 -18.34
N ALA A 253 1.80 20.25 -18.51
CA ALA A 253 1.42 20.83 -19.81
C ALA A 253 0.81 22.23 -19.62
N ASP A 254 1.42 23.22 -20.26
CA ASP A 254 0.85 24.58 -20.29
C ASP A 254 -0.45 24.57 -21.13
N GLY A 255 -1.52 25.17 -20.59
CA GLY A 255 -2.83 25.20 -21.25
C GLY A 255 -3.43 23.79 -21.48
N GLY A 256 -3.05 22.81 -20.65
CA GLY A 256 -3.59 21.46 -20.68
C GLY A 256 -5.03 21.36 -20.16
N PRO A 257 -5.61 20.14 -20.07
CA PRO A 257 -6.96 19.95 -19.58
C PRO A 257 -7.13 20.45 -18.14
N ASP A 258 -8.35 20.87 -17.79
CA ASP A 258 -8.71 21.21 -16.44
C ASP A 258 -8.61 19.98 -15.52
N CYS A 259 -8.11 20.19 -14.31
CA CYS A 259 -8.01 19.15 -13.28
C CYS A 259 -9.05 19.42 -12.18
N HIS A 260 -9.60 18.37 -11.60
CA HIS A 260 -10.55 18.49 -10.49
C HIS A 260 -9.95 19.18 -9.24
N CYS A 261 -8.61 19.26 -9.13
CA CYS A 261 -7.94 20.00 -8.09
C CYS A 261 -8.03 21.54 -8.26
N GLY A 262 -8.57 22.02 -9.39
CA GLY A 262 -8.64 23.44 -9.77
C GLY A 262 -7.45 23.92 -10.62
N GLY A 263 -6.43 23.11 -10.84
CA GLY A 263 -5.31 23.39 -11.73
C GLY A 263 -5.57 22.96 -13.18
N GLN A 264 -4.58 23.21 -14.06
CA GLN A 264 -4.61 22.79 -15.48
C GLN A 264 -3.35 22.01 -15.83
N GLY A 265 -3.48 21.06 -16.78
CA GLY A 265 -2.35 20.32 -17.33
C GLY A 265 -1.67 19.38 -16.31
N CYS A 266 -2.36 19.01 -15.25
CA CYS A 266 -1.85 18.06 -14.27
C CYS A 266 -1.62 16.67 -14.89
N VAL A 267 -0.70 15.89 -14.36
CA VAL A 267 -0.44 14.51 -14.80
C VAL A 267 -1.74 13.72 -14.86
N GLU A 268 -2.57 13.78 -13.82
CA GLU A 268 -3.83 13.04 -13.71
C GLU A 268 -4.86 13.49 -14.75
N ALA A 269 -4.97 14.80 -15.00
CA ALA A 269 -5.88 15.34 -16.01
C ALA A 269 -5.53 14.88 -17.46
N ILE A 270 -4.33 14.34 -17.66
CA ILE A 270 -3.86 13.83 -18.96
C ILE A 270 -3.82 12.31 -19.00
N ALA A 271 -3.50 11.65 -17.89
CA ALA A 271 -3.08 10.25 -17.85
C ALA A 271 -3.93 9.34 -16.95
N SER A 272 -4.99 9.85 -16.30
CA SER A 272 -5.96 8.98 -15.62
C SER A 272 -6.77 8.18 -16.66
N THR A 273 -7.36 7.07 -16.22
CA THR A 273 -8.22 6.21 -17.06
C THR A 273 -9.32 7.02 -17.74
N GLU A 274 -9.99 7.91 -17.00
CA GLU A 274 -11.05 8.76 -17.55
C GLU A 274 -10.52 9.79 -18.56
N ALA A 275 -9.37 10.41 -18.27
CA ALA A 275 -8.75 11.37 -19.17
C ALA A 275 -8.34 10.71 -20.51
N ILE A 276 -7.73 9.52 -20.44
CA ILE A 276 -7.37 8.72 -21.61
C ILE A 276 -8.63 8.36 -22.41
N LEU A 277 -9.67 7.84 -21.75
CA LEU A 277 -10.91 7.42 -22.43
C LEU A 277 -11.64 8.61 -23.07
N THR A 278 -11.73 9.72 -22.38
CA THR A 278 -12.33 10.96 -22.92
C THR A 278 -11.61 11.42 -24.18
N ARG A 279 -10.28 11.41 -24.16
CA ARG A 279 -9.47 11.77 -25.33
C ARG A 279 -9.59 10.74 -26.44
N ALA A 280 -9.61 9.44 -26.12
CA ALA A 280 -9.77 8.35 -27.07
C ALA A 280 -11.11 8.46 -27.82
N ARG A 281 -12.22 8.70 -27.10
CA ARG A 281 -13.54 8.96 -27.69
C ARG A 281 -13.54 10.13 -28.64
N SER A 282 -12.87 11.24 -28.25
CA SER A 282 -12.76 12.43 -29.10
C SER A 282 -11.99 12.20 -30.39
N VAL A 283 -10.85 11.48 -30.35
CA VAL A 283 -10.04 11.24 -31.56
C VAL A 283 -10.63 10.16 -32.46
N ALA A 284 -11.38 9.22 -31.88
CA ALA A 284 -12.07 8.15 -32.60
C ALA A 284 -13.41 8.59 -33.20
N ASP A 285 -13.92 9.78 -32.81
CA ASP A 285 -15.29 10.25 -33.11
C ASP A 285 -16.35 9.21 -32.68
N ASP A 286 -16.13 8.54 -31.54
CA ASP A 286 -16.97 7.47 -31.03
C ASP A 286 -17.24 7.68 -29.53
N PRO A 287 -18.38 8.29 -29.15
CA PRO A 287 -18.74 8.51 -27.75
C PRO A 287 -19.00 7.22 -26.95
N ALA A 288 -19.28 6.10 -27.64
CA ALA A 288 -19.56 4.82 -27.01
C ALA A 288 -18.29 3.97 -26.82
N LEU A 289 -17.14 4.41 -27.32
CA LEU A 289 -15.86 3.69 -27.21
C LEU A 289 -15.57 3.37 -25.72
N THR A 290 -15.31 2.10 -25.46
CA THR A 290 -14.88 1.63 -24.11
C THR A 290 -13.35 1.69 -24.01
N MET A 291 -12.81 1.60 -22.78
CA MET A 291 -11.36 1.52 -22.57
C MET A 291 -10.79 0.25 -23.22
N ASP A 292 -11.47 -0.88 -23.07
CA ASP A 292 -11.05 -2.15 -23.66
C ASP A 292 -10.97 -2.07 -25.18
N ASP A 293 -11.97 -1.46 -25.84
CA ASP A 293 -11.97 -1.26 -27.28
C ASP A 293 -10.83 -0.32 -27.72
N ALA A 294 -10.59 0.76 -26.97
CA ALA A 294 -9.48 1.68 -27.25
C ALA A 294 -8.12 0.98 -27.16
N VAL A 295 -7.92 0.13 -26.15
CA VAL A 295 -6.71 -0.69 -25.95
C VAL A 295 -6.53 -1.68 -27.10
N VAL A 296 -7.58 -2.43 -27.46
CA VAL A 296 -7.53 -3.41 -28.56
C VAL A 296 -7.18 -2.72 -29.89
N ARG A 297 -7.82 -1.60 -30.19
CA ARG A 297 -7.55 -0.81 -31.40
C ARG A 297 -6.12 -0.25 -31.42
N ALA A 298 -5.66 0.33 -30.32
CA ALA A 298 -4.30 0.85 -30.21
C ALA A 298 -3.24 -0.24 -30.42
N ARG A 299 -3.43 -1.42 -29.80
CA ARG A 299 -2.56 -2.59 -30.00
C ARG A 299 -2.60 -3.10 -31.45
N SER A 300 -3.74 -2.96 -32.13
CA SER A 300 -3.90 -3.34 -33.54
C SER A 300 -3.34 -2.30 -34.54
N GLY A 301 -2.80 -1.18 -34.05
CA GLY A 301 -2.11 -0.19 -34.90
C GLY A 301 -2.93 1.04 -35.23
N ASP A 302 -4.02 1.34 -34.55
CA ASP A 302 -4.77 2.59 -34.68
C ASP A 302 -3.91 3.76 -34.16
N GLU A 303 -3.30 4.49 -35.07
CA GLU A 303 -2.31 5.52 -34.75
C GLU A 303 -2.88 6.68 -33.91
N PRO A 304 -4.07 7.24 -34.19
CA PRO A 304 -4.70 8.22 -33.32
C PRO A 304 -4.86 7.76 -31.86
N LEU A 305 -5.25 6.50 -31.64
CA LEU A 305 -5.39 5.95 -30.29
C LEU A 305 -4.03 5.68 -29.64
N ARG A 306 -3.04 5.20 -30.40
CA ARG A 306 -1.65 5.07 -29.92
C ARG A 306 -1.10 6.40 -29.42
N GLU A 307 -1.34 7.48 -30.13
CA GLU A 307 -0.90 8.82 -29.72
C GLU A 307 -1.55 9.28 -28.42
N VAL A 308 -2.82 8.89 -28.16
CA VAL A 308 -3.48 9.16 -26.85
C VAL A 308 -2.71 8.49 -25.71
N PHE A 309 -2.36 7.20 -25.85
CA PHE A 309 -1.59 6.48 -24.85
C PHE A 309 -0.16 7.02 -24.73
N ALA A 310 0.49 7.37 -25.83
CA ALA A 310 1.82 7.96 -25.84
C ALA A 310 1.85 9.30 -25.08
N ARG A 311 0.83 10.14 -25.27
CA ARG A 311 0.69 11.40 -24.55
C ARG A 311 0.51 11.19 -23.03
N ALA A 312 -0.29 10.21 -22.64
CA ALA A 312 -0.42 9.81 -21.24
C ALA A 312 0.92 9.32 -20.68
N GLY A 313 1.63 8.47 -21.44
CA GLY A 313 2.97 8.01 -21.06
C GLY A 313 3.99 9.14 -20.92
N HIS A 314 3.91 10.16 -21.78
CA HIS A 314 4.75 11.36 -21.65
C HIS A 314 4.48 12.11 -20.33
N ALA A 315 3.21 12.35 -20.00
CA ALA A 315 2.82 13.04 -18.77
C ALA A 315 3.26 12.25 -17.51
N ILE A 316 3.06 10.93 -17.50
CA ILE A 316 3.53 10.06 -16.40
C ILE A 316 5.06 10.14 -16.30
N GLY A 317 5.78 10.08 -17.44
CA GLY A 317 7.24 10.17 -17.46
C GLY A 317 7.79 11.49 -16.91
N LEU A 318 7.11 12.61 -17.16
CA LEU A 318 7.43 13.92 -16.59
C LEU A 318 7.22 13.92 -15.06
N GLY A 319 6.08 13.40 -14.60
CA GLY A 319 5.80 13.28 -13.16
C GLY A 319 6.83 12.41 -12.45
N LEU A 320 7.17 11.25 -13.01
CA LEU A 320 8.19 10.35 -12.46
C LEU A 320 9.57 11.03 -12.40
N ALA A 321 9.96 11.77 -13.43
CA ALA A 321 11.23 12.49 -13.46
C ALA A 321 11.25 13.60 -12.40
N ALA A 322 10.17 14.36 -12.24
CA ALA A 322 10.03 15.37 -11.19
C ALA A 322 10.18 14.75 -9.80
N LEU A 323 9.49 13.63 -9.54
CA LEU A 323 9.57 12.90 -8.28
C LEU A 323 11.02 12.46 -7.99
N VAL A 324 11.68 11.83 -8.96
CA VAL A 324 13.04 11.29 -8.77
C VAL A 324 14.06 12.42 -8.60
N ASN A 325 13.90 13.54 -9.33
CA ASN A 325 14.76 14.71 -9.19
C ASN A 325 14.65 15.38 -7.82
N LEU A 326 13.47 15.34 -7.19
CA LEU A 326 13.22 15.99 -5.89
C LEU A 326 13.59 15.10 -4.70
N PHE A 327 13.33 13.80 -4.78
CA PHE A 327 13.44 12.88 -3.64
C PHE A 327 14.59 11.89 -3.75
N GLY A 328 15.08 11.60 -4.96
CA GLY A 328 16.20 10.69 -5.20
C GLY A 328 15.97 9.28 -4.63
N PRO A 329 14.82 8.62 -4.85
CA PRO A 329 14.57 7.29 -4.31
C PRO A 329 15.50 6.25 -4.96
N GLU A 330 15.81 5.17 -4.24
CA GLU A 330 16.58 4.05 -4.80
C GLU A 330 15.83 3.37 -5.94
N ARG A 331 14.48 3.34 -5.84
CA ARG A 331 13.59 2.74 -6.84
C ARG A 331 12.20 3.40 -6.82
N VAL A 332 11.51 3.30 -7.93
CA VAL A 332 10.09 3.64 -8.06
C VAL A 332 9.31 2.38 -8.42
N VAL A 333 8.29 2.06 -7.65
CA VAL A 333 7.31 1.01 -7.96
C VAL A 333 6.12 1.67 -8.63
N VAL A 334 5.85 1.31 -9.88
CA VAL A 334 4.67 1.78 -10.63
C VAL A 334 3.62 0.67 -10.59
N SER A 335 2.45 0.98 -10.10
CA SER A 335 1.38 0.03 -9.84
C SER A 335 0.00 0.64 -10.17
N GLY A 336 -1.08 -0.01 -9.79
CA GLY A 336 -2.45 0.43 -10.06
C GLY A 336 -3.10 -0.36 -11.19
N GLU A 337 -4.39 -0.15 -11.39
CA GLU A 337 -5.20 -0.86 -12.39
C GLU A 337 -4.81 -0.50 -13.83
N GLY A 338 -4.36 0.73 -14.08
CA GLY A 338 -3.89 1.18 -15.39
C GLY A 338 -2.63 0.49 -15.88
N VAL A 339 -1.90 -0.21 -14.98
CA VAL A 339 -0.70 -0.98 -15.36
C VAL A 339 -1.03 -2.17 -16.28
N ALA A 340 -2.27 -2.63 -16.34
CA ALA A 340 -2.70 -3.66 -17.30
C ALA A 340 -2.50 -3.25 -18.77
N THR A 341 -2.42 -1.95 -19.04
CA THR A 341 -2.18 -1.38 -20.38
C THR A 341 -0.82 -0.70 -20.49
N TYR A 342 0.11 -1.01 -19.59
CA TYR A 342 1.41 -0.36 -19.47
C TYR A 342 2.24 -0.47 -20.76
N ASP A 343 2.09 -1.55 -21.50
CA ASP A 343 2.73 -1.77 -22.81
C ASP A 343 2.47 -0.63 -23.82
N LEU A 344 1.32 0.04 -23.73
CA LEU A 344 0.96 1.14 -24.61
C LEU A 344 1.66 2.47 -24.27
N PHE A 345 2.12 2.64 -23.02
CA PHE A 345 2.83 3.88 -22.62
C PHE A 345 4.28 3.65 -22.17
N GLU A 346 4.73 2.42 -22.00
CA GLU A 346 6.05 2.10 -21.45
C GLU A 346 7.19 2.81 -22.16
N ASP A 347 7.23 2.69 -23.47
CA ASP A 347 8.28 3.31 -24.30
C ASP A 347 8.35 4.82 -24.10
N GLN A 348 7.19 5.47 -24.03
CA GLN A 348 7.14 6.91 -23.87
C GLN A 348 7.48 7.34 -22.45
N ILE A 349 7.02 6.60 -21.43
CA ILE A 349 7.42 6.82 -20.03
C ILE A 349 8.94 6.76 -19.94
N ARG A 350 9.56 5.67 -20.42
CA ARG A 350 11.00 5.46 -20.32
C ARG A 350 11.80 6.52 -21.09
N ARG A 351 11.39 6.88 -22.29
CA ARG A 351 12.03 7.96 -23.08
C ARG A 351 11.98 9.29 -22.34
N THR A 352 10.79 9.68 -21.89
CA THR A 352 10.59 10.95 -21.19
C THR A 352 11.37 10.99 -19.88
N PHE A 353 11.29 9.92 -19.08
CA PHE A 353 12.01 9.78 -17.84
C PHE A 353 13.53 9.91 -18.06
N ALA A 354 14.09 9.19 -19.02
CA ALA A 354 15.54 9.22 -19.30
C ALA A 354 16.07 10.60 -19.72
N VAL A 355 15.23 11.41 -20.41
CA VAL A 355 15.59 12.76 -20.83
C VAL A 355 15.44 13.78 -19.69
N GLN A 356 14.44 13.63 -18.84
CA GLN A 356 14.06 14.62 -17.85
C GLN A 356 14.63 14.37 -16.45
N ALA A 357 15.04 13.13 -16.14
CA ALA A 357 15.71 12.82 -14.89
C ALA A 357 17.15 13.33 -14.92
N PHE A 358 17.54 14.09 -13.88
CA PHE A 358 18.82 14.77 -13.84
C PHE A 358 19.99 13.82 -13.52
N GLY A 359 20.96 13.72 -14.41
CA GLY A 359 22.22 13.04 -14.16
C GLY A 359 22.06 11.58 -13.70
N SER A 360 22.56 11.25 -12.51
CA SER A 360 22.47 9.88 -11.97
C SER A 360 21.06 9.48 -11.53
N ALA A 361 20.16 10.43 -11.36
CA ALA A 361 18.76 10.14 -11.05
C ALA A 361 18.07 9.32 -12.16
N ALA A 362 18.51 9.48 -13.40
CA ALA A 362 18.04 8.67 -14.53
C ALA A 362 18.35 7.16 -14.40
N ARG A 363 19.21 6.76 -13.46
CA ARG A 363 19.50 5.35 -13.14
C ARG A 363 18.54 4.74 -12.11
N CYS A 364 17.61 5.53 -11.57
CA CYS A 364 16.59 5.02 -10.67
C CYS A 364 15.79 3.89 -11.34
N GLY A 365 15.66 2.75 -10.67
CA GLY A 365 14.92 1.60 -11.19
C GLY A 365 13.42 1.86 -11.20
N LEU A 366 12.79 1.67 -12.36
CA LEU A 366 11.33 1.65 -12.49
C LEU A 366 10.84 0.20 -12.48
N LEU A 367 10.18 -0.21 -11.41
CA LEU A 367 9.60 -1.54 -11.22
C LEU A 367 8.10 -1.49 -11.50
N ILE A 368 7.65 -2.22 -12.50
CA ILE A 368 6.24 -2.26 -12.88
C ILE A 368 5.59 -3.46 -12.20
N ARG A 369 4.53 -3.22 -11.42
CA ARG A 369 3.82 -4.25 -10.67
C ARG A 369 2.32 -4.16 -10.91
N PRO A 370 1.73 -5.12 -11.65
CA PRO A 370 0.27 -5.25 -11.72
C PRO A 370 -0.32 -5.38 -10.32
N LEU A 371 -1.44 -4.73 -10.08
CA LEU A 371 -2.10 -4.70 -8.79
C LEU A 371 -3.47 -5.38 -8.89
N PRO A 372 -3.63 -6.62 -8.40
CA PRO A 372 -4.93 -7.21 -8.14
C PRO A 372 -5.72 -6.35 -7.13
N PHE A 373 -7.04 -6.34 -7.24
CA PHE A 373 -7.90 -5.48 -6.44
C PHE A 373 -7.72 -5.68 -4.92
N GLU A 374 -7.51 -6.92 -4.48
CA GLU A 374 -7.31 -7.27 -3.08
C GLU A 374 -6.03 -6.64 -2.47
N GLN A 375 -5.07 -6.26 -3.31
CA GLN A 375 -3.82 -5.65 -2.82
C GLN A 375 -4.05 -4.26 -2.20
N TRP A 376 -5.09 -3.54 -2.63
CA TRP A 376 -5.49 -2.30 -1.99
C TRP A 376 -5.96 -2.52 -0.55
N ALA A 377 -6.82 -3.52 -0.34
CA ALA A 377 -7.27 -3.92 0.99
C ALA A 377 -6.14 -4.52 1.83
N ARG A 378 -5.22 -5.28 1.19
CA ARG A 378 -3.99 -5.75 1.84
C ARG A 378 -3.12 -4.58 2.33
N GLY A 379 -3.06 -3.48 1.58
CA GLY A 379 -2.43 -2.22 2.00
C GLY A 379 -3.02 -1.71 3.31
N ALA A 380 -4.34 -1.64 3.39
CA ALA A 380 -5.04 -1.25 4.60
C ALA A 380 -4.73 -2.20 5.78
N ALA A 381 -4.72 -3.51 5.55
CA ALA A 381 -4.32 -4.48 6.58
C ALA A 381 -2.86 -4.29 7.03
N ALA A 382 -1.93 -3.96 6.13
CA ALA A 382 -0.54 -3.67 6.50
C ALA A 382 -0.43 -2.43 7.41
N VAL A 383 -1.24 -1.40 7.18
CA VAL A 383 -1.35 -0.24 8.10
C VAL A 383 -1.86 -0.68 9.46
N ALA A 384 -2.84 -1.59 9.51
CA ALA A 384 -3.31 -2.17 10.76
C ALA A 384 -2.22 -2.97 11.49
N VAL A 385 -1.37 -3.72 10.77
CA VAL A 385 -0.19 -4.39 11.37
C VAL A 385 0.77 -3.38 12.01
N GLN A 386 0.96 -2.21 11.38
CA GLN A 386 1.79 -1.15 11.98
C GLN A 386 1.25 -0.65 13.32
N SER A 387 -0.05 -0.73 13.56
CA SER A 387 -0.65 -0.27 14.83
C SER A 387 -0.19 -1.07 16.05
N ILE A 388 0.36 -2.29 15.86
CA ILE A 388 1.00 -3.07 16.93
C ILE A 388 2.15 -2.27 17.58
N PHE A 389 2.82 -1.42 16.81
CA PHE A 389 3.99 -0.64 17.23
C PHE A 389 3.63 0.71 17.86
N VAL A 390 2.39 1.15 17.68
CA VAL A 390 1.88 2.36 18.33
C VAL A 390 1.30 1.93 19.68
N SER A 391 2.13 1.96 20.72
CA SER A 391 1.62 1.72 22.08
C SER A 391 0.70 2.88 22.50
N ASP A 392 -0.47 2.56 23.07
CA ASP A 392 -1.41 3.50 23.70
C ASP A 392 -0.82 4.13 25.01
N SER A 393 0.49 4.32 25.05
CA SER A 393 1.16 4.88 26.24
C SER A 393 2.50 5.52 25.90
N LEU A 394 2.48 6.79 25.64
CA LEU A 394 3.48 7.73 26.13
C LEU A 394 2.79 9.05 26.47
#